data_8a29ebfd68421d8652ec65dbadde4efa
#
_entry.id   8a29ebfd68421d8652ec65dbadde4efa
#
_cell.length_a   1.000
_cell.length_b   1.000
_cell.length_c   1.000
_cell.angle_alpha   90.00
_cell.angle_beta   90.00
_cell.angle_gamma   90.00
#
_symmetry.space_group_name_H-M   'P 1'
#
loop_
_entity.id
_entity.type
_entity.pdbx_description
1 polymer ?
#
loop_
_entity_poly.entity_id
_entity_poly.type
_entity_poly.pdbx_seq_one_letter_code
_entity_poly.pdbx_strand_id
1 'polypeptide(L)'
;MKEQSGHLSRQKNFLRSFVIFLVISTKSFADGSPFPVGARAWGLANATIARSDYYSIGNNVAGLGGIKTAAIFSTYNSHYNFDGINTLGVGAVMPLSEDLGLGLSIQRFGDKVYNQIAVGAGAGHHIGRFSLGLKLNYLQTAINSSAINFSKKAFVLEFGGIVMISSKLYFGAHMYNVTQSSYFDVLEETIDTSLRTGFLYKPSKIVEFSAEIEKMTDHPATLRIGLEYEILKKFFVRTGINSKPQTNHFGVGFKGNQFHLDYAMHTHPQLGWSHHFSLAYIFWDKNREE
;
A
#
# COMPACT_ATOMS: atom_id res chain seq x y z
N MET A 1 -20.34 -21.15 -59.32
CA MET A 1 -19.86 -19.79 -58.97
C MET A 1 -20.55 -19.13 -57.76
N LYS A 2 -21.48 -19.76 -57.02
CA LYS A 2 -22.14 -19.17 -55.85
C LYS A 2 -21.55 -19.58 -54.50
N GLU A 3 -20.72 -20.65 -54.39
CA GLU A 3 -20.14 -21.14 -53.14
C GLU A 3 -18.88 -20.37 -52.71
N GLN A 4 -18.12 -19.84 -53.61
CA GLN A 4 -16.90 -19.08 -53.25
C GLN A 4 -17.17 -17.67 -52.64
N SER A 5 -18.32 -17.07 -52.86
CA SER A 5 -18.68 -15.77 -52.31
C SER A 5 -19.06 -15.82 -50.81
N GLY A 6 -19.58 -16.95 -50.35
CA GLY A 6 -19.96 -17.14 -48.94
C GLY A 6 -18.77 -17.32 -47.98
N HIS A 7 -17.69 -17.94 -48.46
CA HIS A 7 -16.49 -18.19 -47.67
C HIS A 7 -15.67 -16.90 -47.42
N LEU A 8 -15.59 -16.04 -48.42
CA LEU A 8 -14.91 -14.73 -48.34
C LEU A 8 -15.65 -13.73 -47.43
N SER A 9 -17.00 -13.79 -47.41
CA SER A 9 -17.80 -12.94 -46.55
C SER A 9 -17.70 -13.37 -45.06
N ARG A 10 -17.65 -14.68 -44.80
CA ARG A 10 -17.44 -15.22 -43.44
C ARG A 10 -16.04 -14.91 -42.87
N GLN A 11 -15.00 -15.00 -43.72
CA GLN A 11 -13.64 -14.63 -43.29
C GLN A 11 -13.51 -13.11 -43.04
N LYS A 12 -14.13 -12.26 -43.85
CA LYS A 12 -14.14 -10.81 -43.59
C LYS A 12 -14.87 -10.41 -42.32
N ASN A 13 -15.96 -11.10 -41.98
CA ASN A 13 -16.70 -10.87 -40.74
C ASN A 13 -15.96 -11.39 -39.54
N PHE A 14 -15.26 -12.52 -39.63
CA PHE A 14 -14.41 -13.06 -38.56
C PHE A 14 -13.20 -12.14 -38.34
N LEU A 15 -12.55 -11.65 -39.36
CA LEU A 15 -11.45 -10.69 -39.23
C LEU A 15 -11.93 -9.34 -38.67
N ARG A 16 -13.10 -8.84 -39.03
CA ARG A 16 -13.70 -7.63 -38.45
C ARG A 16 -14.06 -7.83 -36.97
N SER A 17 -14.61 -8.97 -36.59
CA SER A 17 -14.91 -9.29 -35.21
C SER A 17 -13.64 -9.48 -34.37
N PHE A 18 -12.58 -10.06 -34.94
CA PHE A 18 -11.27 -10.21 -34.30
C PHE A 18 -10.56 -8.86 -34.15
N VAL A 19 -10.64 -7.97 -35.13
CA VAL A 19 -10.08 -6.61 -35.07
C VAL A 19 -10.87 -5.73 -34.06
N ILE A 20 -12.20 -5.88 -33.97
CA ILE A 20 -13.01 -5.18 -32.99
C ILE A 20 -12.71 -5.70 -31.57
N PHE A 21 -12.40 -6.98 -31.39
CA PHE A 21 -12.00 -7.54 -30.11
C PHE A 21 -10.57 -7.10 -29.70
N LEU A 22 -9.71 -6.80 -30.67
CA LEU A 22 -8.35 -6.30 -30.41
C LEU A 22 -8.31 -4.80 -30.05
N VAL A 23 -9.39 -4.04 -30.34
CA VAL A 23 -9.49 -2.59 -30.06
C VAL A 23 -10.22 -2.29 -28.74
N ILE A 24 -10.74 -3.32 -28.04
CA ILE A 24 -11.06 -3.16 -26.64
C ILE A 24 -9.72 -3.20 -25.87
N SER A 25 -8.95 -2.14 -26.03
CA SER A 25 -7.84 -1.84 -25.12
C SER A 25 -8.46 -1.68 -23.74
N THR A 26 -8.45 -2.73 -22.95
CA THR A 26 -8.58 -2.63 -21.50
C THR A 26 -7.50 -1.66 -21.08
N LYS A 27 -7.88 -0.48 -20.62
CA LYS A 27 -6.95 0.44 -19.99
C LYS A 27 -6.35 -0.33 -18.83
N SER A 28 -5.12 -0.81 -19.00
CA SER A 28 -4.33 -1.39 -17.93
C SER A 28 -3.85 -0.21 -17.10
N PHE A 29 -4.52 0.04 -16.01
CA PHE A 29 -4.12 1.06 -15.04
C PHE A 29 -3.00 0.47 -14.19
N ALA A 30 -1.77 0.82 -14.54
CA ALA A 30 -0.66 0.75 -13.59
C ALA A 30 -0.71 2.05 -12.78
N ASP A 31 -1.29 2.01 -11.59
CA ASP A 31 -1.61 3.19 -10.79
C ASP A 31 -0.39 3.95 -10.26
N GLY A 32 0.80 3.35 -10.36
CA GLY A 32 2.05 3.98 -9.92
C GLY A 32 2.15 4.24 -8.41
N SER A 33 1.13 3.90 -7.64
CA SER A 33 1.13 4.08 -6.18
C SER A 33 2.05 3.08 -5.51
N PRO A 34 2.81 3.48 -4.47
CA PRO A 34 3.56 2.54 -3.64
C PRO A 34 2.63 1.53 -2.96
N PHE A 35 3.11 0.30 -2.82
CA PHE A 35 2.37 -0.73 -2.10
C PHE A 35 2.29 -0.44 -0.60
N PRO A 36 1.24 -0.91 0.10
CA PRO A 36 1.15 -0.84 1.55
C PRO A 36 2.37 -1.47 2.23
N VAL A 37 2.83 -0.87 3.30
CA VAL A 37 4.05 -1.26 4.00
C VAL A 37 3.74 -2.09 5.22
N GLY A 38 4.45 -3.22 5.34
CA GLY A 38 4.38 -4.13 6.47
C GLY A 38 3.39 -5.27 6.30
N ALA A 39 3.81 -6.50 6.61
CA ALA A 39 2.93 -7.67 6.57
C ALA A 39 1.74 -7.55 7.53
N ARG A 40 1.88 -6.75 8.62
CA ARG A 40 0.75 -6.40 9.49
C ARG A 40 -0.39 -5.74 8.71
N ALA A 41 -0.08 -4.77 7.83
CA ALA A 41 -1.08 -4.10 7.00
C ALA A 41 -1.79 -5.10 6.08
N TRP A 42 -1.02 -5.95 5.41
CA TRP A 42 -1.55 -6.99 4.53
C TRP A 42 -2.46 -7.98 5.27
N GLY A 43 -2.12 -8.39 6.49
CA GLY A 43 -2.97 -9.26 7.32
C GLY A 43 -4.29 -8.62 7.74
N LEU A 44 -4.39 -7.29 7.71
CA LEU A 44 -5.58 -6.48 8.01
C LEU A 44 -6.32 -5.98 6.76
N ALA A 45 -6.10 -6.61 5.60
CA ALA A 45 -6.61 -6.14 4.31
C ALA A 45 -6.25 -4.67 4.00
N ASN A 46 -5.10 -4.21 4.52
CA ASN A 46 -4.59 -2.83 4.42
C ASN A 46 -5.47 -1.77 5.11
N ALA A 47 -6.37 -2.17 6.02
CA ALA A 47 -7.18 -1.26 6.82
C ALA A 47 -6.36 -0.66 7.97
N THR A 48 -5.47 0.29 7.66
CA THR A 48 -4.46 0.84 8.59
C THR A 48 -4.50 2.36 8.73
N ILE A 49 -5.47 3.01 8.13
CA ILE A 49 -5.51 4.47 7.94
C ILE A 49 -5.46 5.30 9.23
N ALA A 50 -6.04 4.80 10.32
CA ALA A 50 -6.07 5.47 11.61
C ALA A 50 -5.02 4.94 12.61
N ARG A 51 -4.01 4.20 12.10
CA ARG A 51 -2.98 3.55 12.91
C ARG A 51 -1.71 4.41 12.95
N SER A 52 -1.10 4.48 14.14
CA SER A 52 0.21 5.11 14.35
C SER A 52 1.21 4.04 14.76
N ASP A 53 2.15 3.72 13.89
CA ASP A 53 3.25 2.80 14.11
C ASP A 53 4.43 3.12 13.18
N TYR A 54 5.52 2.35 13.24
CA TYR A 54 6.71 2.57 12.41
C TYR A 54 6.48 2.32 10.91
N TYR A 55 5.38 1.67 10.52
CA TYR A 55 4.98 1.55 9.10
C TYR A 55 4.18 2.75 8.58
N SER A 56 3.90 3.74 9.43
CA SER A 56 3.08 4.92 9.07
C SER A 56 3.66 5.73 7.92
N ILE A 57 5.00 5.73 7.75
CA ILE A 57 5.65 6.38 6.60
C ILE A 57 5.16 5.85 5.25
N GLY A 58 4.68 4.61 5.18
CA GLY A 58 4.14 4.00 3.96
C GLY A 58 2.62 3.83 3.95
N ASN A 59 1.94 4.04 5.08
CA ASN A 59 0.50 3.77 5.19
C ASN A 59 -0.35 5.03 5.43
N ASN A 60 -0.04 5.80 6.47
CA ASN A 60 -0.59 7.13 6.71
C ASN A 60 0.45 7.97 7.45
N VAL A 61 1.05 8.90 6.75
CA VAL A 61 2.17 9.72 7.25
C VAL A 61 1.85 10.50 8.53
N ALA A 62 0.58 10.81 8.80
CA ALA A 62 0.15 11.44 10.06
C ALA A 62 0.51 10.61 11.29
N GLY A 63 0.55 9.27 11.16
CA GLY A 63 0.92 8.37 12.25
C GLY A 63 2.36 8.54 12.74
N LEU A 64 3.24 9.20 11.97
CA LEU A 64 4.61 9.52 12.40
C LEU A 64 4.61 10.45 13.63
N GLY A 65 3.63 11.35 13.78
CA GLY A 65 3.50 12.21 14.95
C GLY A 65 3.34 11.45 16.28
N GLY A 66 2.90 10.20 16.23
CA GLY A 66 2.77 9.33 17.41
C GLY A 66 3.97 8.43 17.68
N ILE A 67 5.04 8.50 16.88
CA ILE A 67 6.24 7.68 17.05
C ILE A 67 7.01 8.13 18.29
N LYS A 68 7.28 7.19 19.21
CA LYS A 68 8.00 7.45 20.46
C LYS A 68 9.42 6.88 20.47
N THR A 69 9.73 5.97 19.55
CA THR A 69 11.00 5.26 19.49
C THR A 69 11.44 5.12 18.04
N ALA A 70 12.72 5.30 17.76
CA ALA A 70 13.27 5.08 16.44
C ALA A 70 13.16 3.60 16.05
N ALA A 71 12.90 3.36 14.77
CA ALA A 71 12.82 2.02 14.21
C ALA A 71 13.31 1.99 12.77
N ILE A 72 13.87 0.87 12.39
CA ILE A 72 14.14 0.51 10.99
C ILE A 72 13.32 -0.74 10.65
N PHE A 73 12.91 -0.86 9.40
CA PHE A 73 12.15 -2.02 8.97
C PHE A 73 12.49 -2.42 7.53
N SER A 74 12.26 -3.70 7.24
CA SER A 74 12.25 -4.25 5.89
C SER A 74 10.96 -5.01 5.63
N THR A 75 10.53 -5.02 4.36
CA THR A 75 9.33 -5.72 3.91
C THR A 75 9.62 -6.43 2.60
N TYR A 76 9.05 -7.61 2.44
CA TYR A 76 9.10 -8.37 1.20
C TYR A 76 7.69 -8.88 0.88
N ASN A 77 7.20 -8.60 -0.32
CA ASN A 77 5.91 -9.04 -0.80
C ASN A 77 6.10 -9.84 -2.09
N SER A 78 5.69 -11.10 -2.08
CA SER A 78 5.56 -11.93 -3.28
C SER A 78 4.11 -11.88 -3.73
N HIS A 79 3.85 -11.31 -4.89
CA HIS A 79 2.50 -11.15 -5.40
C HIS A 79 2.13 -12.35 -6.27
N TYR A 80 1.07 -13.07 -5.88
CA TYR A 80 0.46 -14.18 -6.61
C TYR A 80 1.40 -15.35 -6.92
N ASN A 81 2.52 -15.47 -6.20
CA ASN A 81 3.59 -16.45 -6.48
C ASN A 81 4.14 -16.40 -7.93
N PHE A 82 4.04 -15.25 -8.60
CA PHE A 82 4.66 -15.05 -9.91
C PHE A 82 6.11 -14.57 -9.76
N ASP A 83 7.00 -15.19 -10.52
CA ASP A 83 8.40 -14.77 -10.61
C ASP A 83 8.48 -13.33 -11.16
N GLY A 84 9.33 -12.50 -10.54
CA GLY A 84 9.52 -11.10 -10.96
C GLY A 84 8.45 -10.12 -10.47
N ILE A 85 7.33 -10.59 -9.91
CA ILE A 85 6.28 -9.71 -9.34
C ILE A 85 6.44 -9.64 -7.83
N ASN A 86 7.51 -8.99 -7.39
CA ASN A 86 7.85 -8.84 -5.98
C ASN A 86 8.04 -7.38 -5.60
N THR A 87 7.73 -7.05 -4.35
CA THR A 87 8.04 -5.73 -3.77
C THR A 87 9.01 -5.92 -2.61
N LEU A 88 10.13 -5.21 -2.67
CA LEU A 88 11.06 -5.06 -1.55
C LEU A 88 10.94 -3.64 -1.02
N GLY A 89 10.78 -3.50 0.28
CA GLY A 89 10.71 -2.20 0.94
C GLY A 89 11.65 -2.13 2.14
N VAL A 90 12.23 -0.97 2.35
CA VAL A 90 12.97 -0.62 3.57
C VAL A 90 12.55 0.76 4.04
N GLY A 91 12.62 0.99 5.33
CA GLY A 91 12.34 2.32 5.87
C GLY A 91 12.88 2.51 7.28
N ALA A 92 12.90 3.75 7.67
CA ALA A 92 13.31 4.19 8.99
C ALA A 92 12.39 5.30 9.47
N VAL A 93 12.09 5.29 10.75
CA VAL A 93 11.34 6.34 11.42
C VAL A 93 12.04 6.74 12.71
N MET A 94 11.92 8.00 13.08
CA MET A 94 12.50 8.50 14.32
C MET A 94 11.67 9.64 14.89
N PRO A 95 11.49 9.71 16.22
CA PRO A 95 10.97 10.91 16.87
C PRO A 95 12.05 12.00 16.78
N LEU A 96 11.67 13.20 16.37
CA LEU A 96 12.53 14.39 16.42
C LEU A 96 12.25 15.17 17.72
N SER A 97 11.01 15.13 18.18
CA SER A 97 10.56 15.62 19.49
C SER A 97 9.43 14.73 20.01
N GLU A 98 8.83 15.10 21.14
CA GLU A 98 7.68 14.34 21.70
C GLU A 98 6.49 14.27 20.75
N ASP A 99 6.29 15.28 19.91
CA ASP A 99 5.14 15.42 19.03
C ASP A 99 5.48 15.40 17.54
N LEU A 100 6.77 15.38 17.16
CA LEU A 100 7.21 15.41 15.77
C LEU A 100 8.02 14.15 15.44
N GLY A 101 7.54 13.39 14.48
CA GLY A 101 8.23 12.22 13.93
C GLY A 101 8.58 12.39 12.47
N LEU A 102 9.74 11.86 12.09
CA LEU A 102 10.24 11.81 10.72
C LEU A 102 10.28 10.38 10.21
N GLY A 103 10.19 10.23 8.89
CA GLY A 103 10.32 8.92 8.26
C GLY A 103 10.90 8.99 6.86
N LEU A 104 11.62 7.93 6.50
CA LEU A 104 12.14 7.67 5.16
C LEU A 104 11.69 6.28 4.72
N SER A 105 11.40 6.11 3.44
CA SER A 105 11.04 4.82 2.87
C SER A 105 11.53 4.68 1.44
N ILE A 106 11.93 3.47 1.08
CA ILE A 106 12.28 3.09 -0.29
C ILE A 106 11.53 1.80 -0.57
N GLN A 107 10.85 1.74 -1.71
CA GLN A 107 10.23 0.53 -2.24
C GLN A 107 10.70 0.30 -3.67
N ARG A 108 10.94 -0.96 -4.01
CA ARG A 108 11.20 -1.42 -5.37
C ARG A 108 10.26 -2.56 -5.70
N PHE A 109 9.47 -2.40 -6.74
CA PHE A 109 8.59 -3.43 -7.30
C PHE A 109 9.12 -3.90 -8.65
N GLY A 110 8.89 -5.17 -8.98
CA GLY A 110 9.16 -5.75 -10.28
C GLY A 110 10.56 -6.38 -10.40
N ASP A 111 10.98 -6.62 -11.64
CA ASP A 111 12.19 -7.35 -12.00
C ASP A 111 13.22 -6.50 -12.75
N LYS A 112 14.02 -7.12 -13.62
CA LYS A 112 15.02 -6.44 -14.45
C LYS A 112 14.40 -5.76 -15.67
N VAL A 113 13.28 -6.30 -16.17
CA VAL A 113 12.61 -5.81 -17.38
C VAL A 113 11.65 -4.67 -17.04
N TYR A 114 10.82 -4.86 -16.03
CA TYR A 114 9.90 -3.84 -15.54
C TYR A 114 10.15 -3.58 -14.06
N ASN A 115 10.43 -2.35 -13.68
CA ASN A 115 10.58 -2.00 -12.27
C ASN A 115 10.01 -0.63 -11.95
N GLN A 116 9.53 -0.50 -10.72
CA GLN A 116 9.13 0.76 -10.12
C GLN A 116 9.94 0.99 -8.85
N ILE A 117 10.41 2.20 -8.66
CA ILE A 117 11.09 2.64 -7.45
C ILE A 117 10.31 3.82 -6.87
N ALA A 118 10.02 3.76 -5.59
CA ALA A 118 9.43 4.85 -4.84
C ALA A 118 10.35 5.19 -3.65
N VAL A 119 10.79 6.44 -3.57
CA VAL A 119 11.56 6.97 -2.45
C VAL A 119 10.75 8.06 -1.79
N GLY A 120 10.43 7.90 -0.52
CA GLY A 120 9.58 8.84 0.22
C GLY A 120 10.26 9.38 1.47
N ALA A 121 10.09 10.67 1.71
CA ALA A 121 10.47 11.34 2.94
C ALA A 121 9.24 12.08 3.51
N GLY A 122 8.99 11.93 4.80
CA GLY A 122 7.81 12.50 5.43
C GLY A 122 8.00 12.89 6.88
N ALA A 123 7.11 13.74 7.34
CA ALA A 123 7.02 14.18 8.73
C ALA A 123 5.56 14.12 9.20
N GLY A 124 5.36 13.79 10.46
CA GLY A 124 4.06 13.83 11.12
C GLY A 124 4.16 14.58 12.44
N HIS A 125 3.19 15.44 12.71
CA HIS A 125 3.14 16.23 13.92
C HIS A 125 1.85 15.96 14.68
N HIS A 126 1.98 15.70 15.98
CA HIS A 126 0.88 15.47 16.92
C HIS A 126 0.52 16.76 17.64
N ILE A 127 -0.75 17.15 17.62
CA ILE A 127 -1.25 18.40 18.24
C ILE A 127 -2.52 18.06 19.03
N GLY A 128 -2.37 17.89 20.33
CA GLY A 128 -3.50 17.53 21.21
C GLY A 128 -4.14 16.19 20.85
N ARG A 129 -5.28 16.20 20.16
CA ARG A 129 -5.97 14.97 19.70
C ARG A 129 -5.78 14.69 18.22
N PHE A 130 -5.07 15.56 17.51
CA PHE A 130 -4.85 15.47 16.07
C PHE A 130 -3.42 15.11 15.76
N SER A 131 -3.21 14.32 14.73
CA SER A 131 -1.92 14.17 14.07
C SER A 131 -2.08 14.50 12.59
N LEU A 132 -1.20 15.34 12.08
CA LEU A 132 -1.16 15.70 10.66
C LEU A 132 0.21 15.29 10.09
N GLY A 133 0.25 14.98 8.82
CA GLY A 133 1.51 14.58 8.19
C GLY A 133 1.56 14.91 6.72
N LEU A 134 2.79 15.15 6.24
CA LEU A 134 3.11 15.36 4.83
C LEU A 134 4.23 14.42 4.43
N LYS A 135 4.17 13.89 3.19
CA LYS A 135 5.23 13.07 2.61
C LYS A 135 5.40 13.43 1.15
N LEU A 136 6.65 13.60 0.74
CA LEU A 136 7.05 13.73 -0.66
C LEU A 136 7.63 12.42 -1.14
N ASN A 137 7.15 11.93 -2.27
CA ASN A 137 7.70 10.75 -2.96
C ASN A 137 8.32 11.15 -4.29
N TYR A 138 9.47 10.59 -4.57
CA TYR A 138 10.02 10.45 -5.90
C TYR A 138 9.65 9.07 -6.43
N LEU A 139 9.02 9.03 -7.60
CA LEU A 139 8.64 7.81 -8.30
C LEU A 139 9.44 7.68 -9.58
N GLN A 140 9.88 6.47 -9.88
CA GLN A 140 10.48 6.11 -11.16
C GLN A 140 9.91 4.78 -11.63
N THR A 141 9.39 4.74 -12.84
CA THR A 141 9.01 3.50 -13.53
C THR A 141 9.93 3.33 -14.72
N ALA A 142 10.52 2.16 -14.89
CA ALA A 142 11.42 1.85 -15.99
C ALA A 142 11.05 0.53 -16.66
N ILE A 143 11.19 0.50 -17.98
CA ILE A 143 11.11 -0.68 -18.83
C ILE A 143 12.47 -0.82 -19.53
N ASN A 144 13.16 -1.95 -19.28
CA ASN A 144 14.48 -2.25 -19.85
C ASN A 144 14.41 -3.59 -20.59
N SER A 145 14.05 -3.56 -21.86
CA SER A 145 14.05 -4.74 -22.72
C SER A 145 14.99 -4.53 -23.91
N SER A 146 15.31 -5.60 -24.62
CA SER A 146 16.13 -5.50 -25.85
C SER A 146 15.48 -4.64 -26.94
N ALA A 147 14.16 -4.45 -26.92
CA ALA A 147 13.40 -3.68 -27.91
C ALA A 147 13.06 -2.27 -27.43
N ILE A 148 12.89 -2.06 -26.13
CA ILE A 148 12.42 -0.79 -25.55
C ILE A 148 13.21 -0.51 -24.28
N ASN A 149 13.79 0.69 -24.21
CA ASN A 149 14.40 1.24 -23.00
C ASN A 149 13.75 2.58 -22.70
N PHE A 150 12.95 2.62 -21.63
CA PHE A 150 12.14 3.77 -21.29
C PHE A 150 12.09 3.96 -19.77
N SER A 151 12.14 5.22 -19.32
CA SER A 151 11.99 5.55 -17.90
C SER A 151 11.19 6.84 -17.75
N LYS A 152 10.20 6.81 -16.87
CA LYS A 152 9.39 7.97 -16.49
C LYS A 152 9.53 8.24 -15.00
N LYS A 153 9.44 9.50 -14.59
CA LYS A 153 9.67 9.96 -13.22
C LYS A 153 8.58 10.93 -12.82
N ALA A 154 8.30 11.00 -11.51
CA ALA A 154 7.36 11.96 -10.95
C ALA A 154 7.69 12.31 -9.51
N PHE A 155 7.18 13.45 -9.05
CA PHE A 155 7.08 13.78 -7.63
C PHE A 155 5.62 13.77 -7.22
N VAL A 156 5.33 13.13 -6.10
CA VAL A 156 3.97 12.97 -5.57
C VAL A 156 3.94 13.41 -4.12
N LEU A 157 2.99 14.29 -3.80
CA LEU A 157 2.75 14.75 -2.44
C LEU A 157 1.61 13.96 -1.81
N GLU A 158 1.81 13.50 -0.57
CA GLU A 158 0.80 12.85 0.27
C GLU A 158 0.49 13.72 1.49
N PHE A 159 -0.77 13.73 1.88
CA PHE A 159 -1.25 14.37 3.10
C PHE A 159 -2.03 13.36 3.95
N GLY A 160 -1.76 13.32 5.24
CA GLY A 160 -2.43 12.45 6.19
C GLY A 160 -2.97 13.18 7.41
N GLY A 161 -4.03 12.65 7.98
CA GLY A 161 -4.61 13.09 9.23
C GLY A 161 -5.09 11.92 10.07
N ILE A 162 -4.89 11.99 11.39
CA ILE A 162 -5.48 11.06 12.38
C ILE A 162 -6.04 11.90 13.52
N VAL A 163 -7.24 11.57 13.99
CA VAL A 163 -7.84 12.19 15.17
C VAL A 163 -8.26 11.14 16.19
N MET A 164 -7.89 11.36 17.45
CA MET A 164 -8.35 10.57 18.58
C MET A 164 -9.71 11.06 19.03
N ILE A 165 -10.79 10.38 18.62
CA ILE A 165 -12.16 10.71 19.02
C ILE A 165 -12.38 10.38 20.51
N SER A 166 -11.89 9.23 20.92
CA SER A 166 -11.86 8.77 22.32
C SER A 166 -10.63 7.91 22.56
N SER A 167 -10.38 7.52 23.82
CA SER A 167 -9.28 6.59 24.18
C SER A 167 -9.31 5.24 23.44
N LYS A 168 -10.47 4.89 22.84
CA LYS A 168 -10.68 3.61 22.14
C LYS A 168 -10.98 3.78 20.65
N LEU A 169 -11.27 5.00 20.17
CA LEU A 169 -11.72 5.23 18.80
C LEU A 169 -10.88 6.32 18.13
N TYR A 170 -10.31 5.97 17.01
CA TYR A 170 -9.51 6.85 16.16
C TYR A 170 -10.13 6.90 14.76
N PHE A 171 -10.09 8.07 14.16
CA PHE A 171 -10.45 8.28 12.76
C PHE A 171 -9.21 8.71 11.99
N GLY A 172 -9.04 8.18 10.79
CA GLY A 172 -7.94 8.52 9.90
C GLY A 172 -8.43 8.91 8.52
N ALA A 173 -7.69 9.81 7.89
CA ALA A 173 -7.83 10.17 6.50
C ALA A 173 -6.45 10.33 5.87
N HIS A 174 -6.31 9.99 4.59
CA HIS A 174 -5.08 10.10 3.85
C HIS A 174 -5.39 10.32 2.38
N MET A 175 -4.66 11.22 1.75
CA MET A 175 -4.75 11.51 0.33
C MET A 175 -3.38 11.33 -0.30
N TYR A 176 -3.30 10.42 -1.27
CA TYR A 176 -2.15 10.22 -2.13
C TYR A 176 -2.31 11.07 -3.38
N ASN A 177 -1.22 11.65 -3.86
CA ASN A 177 -1.18 12.52 -5.02
C ASN A 177 -2.11 13.74 -4.91
N VAL A 178 -1.98 14.49 -3.81
CA VAL A 178 -2.77 15.70 -3.52
C VAL A 178 -2.65 16.75 -4.64
N THR A 179 -1.50 16.81 -5.29
CA THR A 179 -1.18 17.77 -6.36
C THR A 179 -1.65 17.33 -7.72
N GLN A 180 -2.22 16.11 -7.86
CA GLN A 180 -2.62 15.51 -9.13
C GLN A 180 -1.47 15.50 -10.16
N SER A 181 -0.28 15.15 -9.68
CA SER A 181 0.94 15.10 -10.49
C SER A 181 0.85 14.05 -11.58
N SER A 182 1.50 14.34 -12.70
CA SER A 182 1.73 13.40 -13.81
C SER A 182 3.20 12.99 -13.87
N TYR A 183 3.51 11.96 -14.64
CA TYR A 183 4.89 11.64 -14.96
C TYR A 183 5.50 12.70 -15.86
N PHE A 184 6.78 12.96 -15.67
CA PHE A 184 7.56 13.85 -16.55
C PHE A 184 7.94 13.10 -17.82
N ASP A 185 7.00 12.94 -18.72
CA ASP A 185 7.19 12.34 -20.04
C ASP A 185 6.33 13.05 -21.10
N VAL A 186 6.52 12.67 -22.37
CA VAL A 186 5.82 13.29 -23.52
C VAL A 186 4.32 13.02 -23.51
N LEU A 187 3.88 11.94 -22.83
CA LEU A 187 2.48 11.51 -22.79
C LEU A 187 1.72 12.11 -21.61
N GLU A 188 2.41 12.77 -20.66
CA GLU A 188 1.83 13.36 -19.44
C GLU A 188 0.88 12.39 -18.71
N GLU A 189 1.26 11.10 -18.66
CA GLU A 189 0.46 10.07 -18.02
C GLU A 189 0.19 10.44 -16.55
N THR A 190 -1.08 10.56 -16.18
CA THR A 190 -1.49 10.96 -14.85
C THR A 190 -1.27 9.82 -13.84
N ILE A 191 -0.85 10.18 -12.63
CA ILE A 191 -0.78 9.25 -11.50
C ILE A 191 -2.10 9.31 -10.75
N ASP A 192 -2.66 8.15 -10.43
CA ASP A 192 -3.94 8.09 -9.72
C ASP A 192 -3.88 8.86 -8.39
N THR A 193 -4.93 9.62 -8.13
CA THR A 193 -5.18 10.20 -6.82
C THR A 193 -6.04 9.23 -6.01
N SER A 194 -5.64 8.92 -4.79
CA SER A 194 -6.44 8.11 -3.89
C SER A 194 -6.79 8.85 -2.61
N LEU A 195 -8.04 8.69 -2.17
CA LEU A 195 -8.52 9.13 -0.86
C LEU A 195 -8.89 7.89 -0.04
N ARG A 196 -8.29 7.80 1.15
CA ARG A 196 -8.54 6.74 2.13
C ARG A 196 -9.08 7.37 3.40
N THR A 197 -10.11 6.77 3.97
CA THR A 197 -10.67 7.22 5.25
C THR A 197 -11.22 6.04 6.03
N GLY A 198 -11.19 6.11 7.36
CA GLY A 198 -11.64 4.98 8.17
C GLY A 198 -11.43 5.15 9.65
N PHE A 199 -11.74 4.09 10.37
CA PHE A 199 -11.71 4.05 11.83
C PHE A 199 -10.84 2.89 12.33
N LEU A 200 -10.20 3.13 13.47
CA LEU A 200 -9.58 2.11 14.31
C LEU A 200 -10.29 2.13 15.67
N TYR A 201 -10.89 1.01 16.04
CA TYR A 201 -11.55 0.82 17.32
C TYR A 201 -10.81 -0.21 18.17
N LYS A 202 -10.41 0.19 19.38
CA LYS A 202 -9.68 -0.61 20.37
C LYS A 202 -10.55 -0.84 21.59
N PRO A 203 -11.47 -1.82 21.59
CA PRO A 203 -12.33 -2.11 22.75
C PRO A 203 -11.51 -2.50 23.99
N SER A 204 -10.39 -3.17 23.78
CA SER A 204 -9.44 -3.60 24.81
C SER A 204 -7.99 -3.48 24.34
N LYS A 205 -7.03 -3.80 25.20
CA LYS A 205 -5.61 -3.79 24.85
C LYS A 205 -5.21 -4.93 23.89
N ILE A 206 -6.02 -5.98 23.79
CA ILE A 206 -5.74 -7.21 23.03
C ILE A 206 -6.55 -7.32 21.73
N VAL A 207 -7.52 -6.43 21.49
CA VAL A 207 -8.40 -6.47 20.29
C VAL A 207 -8.41 -5.13 19.62
N GLU A 208 -8.21 -5.13 18.30
CA GLU A 208 -8.32 -3.95 17.45
C GLU A 208 -9.16 -4.27 16.19
N PHE A 209 -10.16 -3.44 15.92
CA PHE A 209 -10.99 -3.47 14.71
C PHE A 209 -10.65 -2.27 13.85
N SER A 210 -10.46 -2.50 12.57
CA SER A 210 -10.23 -1.46 11.58
C SER A 210 -11.27 -1.55 10.47
N ALA A 211 -11.80 -0.40 10.04
CA ALA A 211 -12.67 -0.30 8.86
C ALA A 211 -12.20 0.90 8.04
N GLU A 212 -12.03 0.70 6.73
CA GLU A 212 -11.47 1.71 5.84
C GLU A 212 -12.19 1.67 4.49
N ILE A 213 -12.41 2.84 3.90
CA ILE A 213 -12.86 3.00 2.52
C ILE A 213 -11.76 3.71 1.76
N GLU A 214 -11.41 3.17 0.60
CA GLU A 214 -10.53 3.80 -0.38
C GLU A 214 -11.28 4.09 -1.66
N LYS A 215 -11.07 5.28 -2.21
CA LYS A 215 -11.51 5.68 -3.54
C LYS A 215 -10.32 6.21 -4.32
N MET A 216 -9.99 5.55 -5.41
CA MET A 216 -9.05 6.01 -6.43
C MET A 216 -9.83 6.65 -7.58
N THR A 217 -9.17 7.52 -8.37
CA THR A 217 -9.81 8.33 -9.42
C THR A 217 -10.65 7.47 -10.35
N ASP A 218 -10.07 6.45 -10.97
CA ASP A 218 -10.71 5.65 -12.00
C ASP A 218 -11.18 4.26 -11.53
N HIS A 219 -11.09 3.97 -10.20
CA HIS A 219 -11.49 2.69 -9.63
C HIS A 219 -12.74 2.80 -8.75
N PRO A 220 -13.56 1.77 -8.67
CA PRO A 220 -14.67 1.74 -7.73
C PRO A 220 -14.17 1.79 -6.28
N ALA A 221 -14.96 2.39 -5.39
CA ALA A 221 -14.63 2.42 -3.98
C ALA A 221 -14.50 1.01 -3.40
N THR A 222 -13.47 0.81 -2.57
CA THR A 222 -13.15 -0.45 -1.91
C THR A 222 -13.34 -0.30 -0.41
N LEU A 223 -14.12 -1.20 0.20
CA LEU A 223 -14.26 -1.33 1.64
C LEU A 223 -13.26 -2.38 2.14
N ARG A 224 -12.55 -2.06 3.20
CA ARG A 224 -11.57 -2.91 3.89
C ARG A 224 -11.94 -3.04 5.35
N ILE A 225 -11.92 -4.24 5.88
CA ILE A 225 -12.17 -4.52 7.29
C ILE A 225 -11.06 -5.41 7.80
N GLY A 226 -10.50 -5.08 8.96
CA GLY A 226 -9.43 -5.83 9.60
C GLY A 226 -9.72 -6.05 11.08
N LEU A 227 -9.28 -7.20 11.58
CA LEU A 227 -9.31 -7.58 12.99
C LEU A 227 -7.91 -8.05 13.39
N GLU A 228 -7.38 -7.50 14.47
CA GLU A 228 -6.15 -7.95 15.12
C GLU A 228 -6.49 -8.41 16.55
N TYR A 229 -5.97 -9.57 16.93
CA TYR A 229 -6.13 -10.14 18.25
C TYR A 229 -4.77 -10.60 18.82
N GLU A 230 -4.42 -10.14 20.03
CA GLU A 230 -3.28 -10.65 20.79
C GLU A 230 -3.69 -11.93 21.51
N ILE A 231 -3.37 -13.08 20.89
CA ILE A 231 -3.78 -14.40 21.41
C ILE A 231 -2.96 -14.82 22.61
N LEU A 232 -1.67 -14.47 22.61
CA LEU A 232 -0.72 -14.66 23.70
C LEU A 232 0.13 -13.42 23.82
N LYS A 233 0.68 -13.13 25.00
CA LYS A 233 1.58 -11.99 25.18
C LYS A 233 2.67 -12.01 24.10
N LYS A 234 2.73 -10.94 23.29
CA LYS A 234 3.64 -10.75 22.15
C LYS A 234 3.25 -11.50 20.86
N PHE A 235 2.24 -12.36 20.83
CA PHE A 235 1.78 -13.06 19.63
C PHE A 235 0.43 -12.52 19.14
N PHE A 236 0.34 -12.22 17.87
CA PHE A 236 -0.82 -11.60 17.23
C PHE A 236 -1.32 -12.48 16.10
N VAL A 237 -2.64 -12.57 15.99
CA VAL A 237 -3.32 -13.12 14.81
C VAL A 237 -4.16 -12.02 14.18
N ARG A 238 -4.26 -12.06 12.86
CA ARG A 238 -4.96 -11.05 12.07
C ARG A 238 -5.80 -11.70 11.00
N THR A 239 -6.93 -11.07 10.72
CA THR A 239 -7.72 -11.40 9.54
C THR A 239 -8.31 -10.11 8.97
N GLY A 240 -8.58 -10.14 7.67
CA GLY A 240 -9.19 -9.01 6.99
C GLY A 240 -9.87 -9.41 5.69
N ILE A 241 -10.75 -8.58 5.22
CA ILE A 241 -11.47 -8.72 3.96
C ILE A 241 -11.47 -7.42 3.18
N ASN A 242 -11.33 -7.56 1.87
CA ASN A 242 -11.49 -6.50 0.88
C ASN A 242 -12.74 -6.77 0.07
N SER A 243 -13.48 -5.72 -0.28
CA SER A 243 -14.71 -5.86 -1.07
C SER A 243 -14.47 -5.90 -2.58
N LYS A 244 -13.42 -5.21 -3.08
CA LYS A 244 -13.11 -5.10 -4.51
C LYS A 244 -11.59 -4.99 -4.76
N PRO A 245 -10.99 -6.02 -5.37
CA PRO A 245 -11.53 -7.37 -5.54
C PRO A 245 -11.82 -8.02 -4.18
N GLN A 246 -12.75 -8.98 -4.14
CA GLN A 246 -13.01 -9.70 -2.91
C GLN A 246 -11.81 -10.59 -2.58
N THR A 247 -11.08 -10.22 -1.53
CA THR A 247 -9.90 -10.94 -1.06
C THR A 247 -9.98 -11.19 0.44
N ASN A 248 -9.50 -12.36 0.86
CA ASN A 248 -9.40 -12.72 2.27
C ASN A 248 -7.92 -12.65 2.69
N HIS A 249 -7.68 -12.07 3.83
CA HIS A 249 -6.37 -11.80 4.37
C HIS A 249 -6.20 -12.47 5.72
N PHE A 250 -5.02 -13.02 5.96
CA PHE A 250 -4.63 -13.66 7.21
C PHE A 250 -3.22 -13.23 7.58
N GLY A 251 -2.94 -13.12 8.87
CA GLY A 251 -1.61 -12.72 9.32
C GLY A 251 -1.31 -13.22 10.73
N VAL A 252 -0.03 -13.36 11.00
CA VAL A 252 0.52 -13.63 12.32
C VAL A 252 1.64 -12.65 12.60
N GLY A 253 1.86 -12.34 13.86
CA GLY A 253 2.92 -11.43 14.27
C GLY A 253 3.52 -11.82 15.61
N PHE A 254 4.80 -11.52 15.75
CA PHE A 254 5.53 -11.61 17.00
C PHE A 254 6.18 -10.27 17.31
N LYS A 255 5.87 -9.72 18.49
CA LYS A 255 6.47 -8.48 19.01
C LYS A 255 7.42 -8.81 20.15
N GLY A 256 8.69 -9.00 19.82
CA GLY A 256 9.76 -9.06 20.82
C GLY A 256 10.03 -7.69 21.44
N ASN A 257 11.08 -7.61 22.25
CA ASN A 257 11.46 -6.34 22.87
C ASN A 257 12.00 -5.34 21.84
N GLN A 258 12.87 -5.80 20.94
CA GLN A 258 13.49 -5.00 19.88
C GLN A 258 13.11 -5.48 18.47
N PHE A 259 12.87 -6.77 18.28
CA PHE A 259 12.54 -7.33 16.97
C PHE A 259 11.04 -7.62 16.88
N HIS A 260 10.40 -7.08 15.84
CA HIS A 260 9.04 -7.40 15.48
C HIS A 260 9.05 -8.14 14.13
N LEU A 261 8.37 -9.29 14.10
CA LEU A 261 8.27 -10.14 12.92
C LEU A 261 6.80 -10.28 12.55
N ASP A 262 6.44 -10.04 11.31
CA ASP A 262 5.10 -10.27 10.83
C ASP A 262 5.13 -11.06 9.53
N TYR A 263 4.17 -11.96 9.39
CA TYR A 263 3.86 -12.67 8.17
C TYR A 263 2.38 -12.50 7.86
N ALA A 264 2.04 -12.33 6.59
CA ALA A 264 0.67 -12.34 6.12
C ALA A 264 0.56 -13.02 4.77
N MET A 265 -0.65 -13.47 4.47
CA MET A 265 -1.02 -13.99 3.16
C MET A 265 -2.42 -13.51 2.80
N HIS A 266 -2.68 -13.37 1.51
CA HIS A 266 -4.02 -13.11 1.01
C HIS A 266 -4.31 -13.89 -0.26
N THR A 267 -5.60 -14.10 -0.51
CA THR A 267 -6.07 -14.79 -1.73
C THR A 267 -6.65 -13.78 -2.70
N HIS A 268 -6.34 -13.94 -3.98
CA HIS A 268 -7.05 -13.26 -5.06
C HIS A 268 -7.86 -14.29 -5.85
N PRO A 269 -9.15 -14.04 -6.19
CA PRO A 269 -10.01 -15.04 -6.80
C PRO A 269 -9.49 -15.67 -8.09
N GLN A 270 -8.70 -14.92 -8.87
CA GLN A 270 -8.19 -15.34 -10.17
C GLN A 270 -6.68 -15.55 -10.19
N LEU A 271 -5.90 -14.86 -9.34
CA LEU A 271 -4.44 -14.84 -9.40
C LEU A 271 -3.78 -15.70 -8.34
N GLY A 272 -4.54 -16.22 -7.37
CA GLY A 272 -4.02 -17.11 -6.33
C GLY A 272 -3.51 -16.40 -5.08
N TRP A 273 -2.45 -16.92 -4.47
CA TRP A 273 -1.93 -16.51 -3.18
C TRP A 273 -0.80 -15.49 -3.29
N SER A 274 -0.79 -14.55 -2.39
CA SER A 274 0.32 -13.63 -2.16
C SER A 274 0.84 -13.79 -0.73
N HIS A 275 2.15 -13.59 -0.56
CA HIS A 275 2.84 -13.74 0.72
C HIS A 275 3.60 -12.47 1.08
N HIS A 276 3.53 -12.08 2.34
CA HIS A 276 4.09 -10.84 2.84
C HIS A 276 4.89 -11.11 4.11
N PHE A 277 6.10 -10.61 4.16
CA PHE A 277 7.00 -10.69 5.30
C PHE A 277 7.44 -9.30 5.70
N SER A 278 7.58 -9.07 7.00
CA SER A 278 8.22 -7.87 7.49
C SER A 278 8.98 -8.13 8.78
N LEU A 279 10.10 -7.44 8.89
CA LEU A 279 10.96 -7.39 10.06
C LEU A 279 11.16 -5.94 10.44
N ALA A 280 10.99 -5.61 11.71
CA ALA A 280 11.35 -4.31 12.24
C ALA A 280 12.27 -4.47 13.44
N TYR A 281 13.23 -3.56 13.54
CA TYR A 281 14.09 -3.39 14.69
C TYR A 281 13.77 -2.07 15.36
N ILE A 282 13.40 -2.13 16.64
CA ILE A 282 13.05 -0.98 17.48
C ILE A 282 14.28 -0.66 18.33
N PHE A 283 14.79 0.54 18.20
CA PHE A 283 15.93 0.97 18.99
C PHE A 283 15.54 1.09 20.46
N TRP A 284 16.48 0.80 21.34
CA TRP A 284 16.26 0.88 22.76
C TRP A 284 16.05 2.33 23.18
N ASP A 285 14.94 2.60 23.87
CA ASP A 285 14.73 3.88 24.54
C ASP A 285 15.14 3.73 26.01
N LYS A 286 16.24 4.38 26.40
CA LYS A 286 16.76 4.34 27.78
C LYS A 286 15.80 4.97 28.80
N ASN A 287 14.82 5.75 28.36
CA ASN A 287 13.87 6.47 29.21
C ASN A 287 12.62 5.65 29.54
N ARG A 288 12.55 4.35 29.17
CA ARG A 288 11.41 3.46 29.44
C ARG A 288 11.57 2.54 30.65
N GLU A 289 12.61 2.72 31.44
CA GLU A 289 12.85 1.91 32.66
C GLU A 289 12.44 2.62 33.97
N GLU A 290 11.46 3.54 33.93
CA GLU A 290 10.82 4.04 35.14
C GLU A 290 9.33 3.72 35.20
#